data_7b7946a87b63ae8108f8cf7fb523f197
#
_entry.id   7b7946a87b63ae8108f8cf7fb523f197
#
_cell.length_a   1.000
_cell.length_b   1.000
_cell.length_c   1.000
_cell.angle_alpha   90.00
_cell.angle_beta   90.00
_cell.angle_gamma   90.00
#
_symmetry.space_group_name_H-M   'P 1'
#
loop_
_entity.id
_entity.type
_entity.pdbx_description
1 polymer ?
#
loop_
_entity_poly.entity_id
_entity_poly.type
_entity_poly.pdbx_seq_one_letter_code
_entity_poly.pdbx_strand_id
1 'polypeptide(L)'
;GATMTLGRAKFSLAMGVAVSVNNNKAIVTAGETTPVTVEGKDKVIIASELSQNMDGKYKGYLGAQALAGSVTGTADAAIAGAVSVLVSRAETRSTVGNSSEIRGGDVEITAKDKSKLAVRAGGYSVATRGAKVGVGASYAFIYGYNQILAQIMDNVKTVSYTHLTL
;
A
#
# COMPACT_ATOMS: atom_id res chain seq x y z
N GLY A 1 1.17 18.10 -12.91
CA GLY A 1 2.15 18.23 -14.00
C GLY A 1 2.50 19.70 -14.24
N ALA A 2 3.77 20.02 -14.39
CA ALA A 2 4.23 21.37 -14.77
C ALA A 2 4.51 21.39 -16.28
N THR A 3 3.92 22.34 -17.00
CA THR A 3 4.24 22.61 -18.39
C THR A 3 5.08 23.88 -18.43
N MET A 4 6.29 23.81 -18.94
CA MET A 4 7.12 24.98 -19.14
C MET A 4 7.25 25.22 -20.64
N THR A 5 6.67 26.34 -21.12
CA THR A 5 6.85 26.80 -22.50
C THR A 5 7.83 27.97 -22.49
N LEU A 6 9.02 27.76 -23.02
CA LEU A 6 9.99 28.82 -23.21
C LEU A 6 9.73 29.51 -24.54
N GLY A 7 9.28 30.77 -24.52
CA GLY A 7 8.87 31.53 -25.69
C GLY A 7 9.94 31.58 -26.77
N ARG A 8 9.55 31.40 -28.05
CA ARG A 8 10.38 31.18 -29.25
C ARG A 8 11.42 30.05 -29.11
N ALA A 9 11.21 29.17 -28.09
CA ALA A 9 12.10 28.04 -27.91
C ALA A 9 11.76 26.93 -28.88
N LYS A 10 12.78 26.31 -29.40
CA LYS A 10 12.69 25.12 -30.25
C LYS A 10 12.19 23.87 -29.50
N PHE A 11 11.89 23.99 -28.21
CA PHE A 11 11.54 22.88 -27.34
C PHE A 11 10.30 23.15 -26.50
N SER A 12 9.45 22.15 -26.35
CA SER A 12 8.37 22.11 -25.36
C SER A 12 8.65 20.98 -24.38
N LEU A 13 8.63 21.28 -23.08
CA LEU A 13 8.90 20.30 -22.02
C LEU A 13 7.69 20.22 -21.07
N ALA A 14 7.23 18.99 -20.81
CA ALA A 14 6.26 18.71 -19.76
C ALA A 14 6.80 17.65 -18.81
N MET A 15 6.64 17.88 -17.50
CA MET A 15 7.05 16.93 -16.47
C MET A 15 5.89 16.67 -15.51
N GLY A 16 5.71 15.40 -15.15
CA GLY A 16 4.76 14.97 -14.12
C GLY A 16 5.49 14.18 -13.03
N VAL A 17 5.27 14.54 -11.78
CA VAL A 17 5.82 13.80 -10.63
C VAL A 17 4.69 13.47 -9.68
N ALA A 18 4.61 12.22 -9.26
CA ALA A 18 3.73 11.77 -8.19
C ALA A 18 4.53 10.94 -7.18
N VAL A 19 4.42 11.32 -5.93
CA VAL A 19 5.01 10.57 -4.82
C VAL A 19 3.91 10.24 -3.83
N SER A 20 3.76 8.98 -3.48
CA SER A 20 2.85 8.52 -2.43
C SER A 20 3.66 7.79 -1.36
N VAL A 21 3.50 8.21 -0.13
CA VAL A 21 4.11 7.56 1.04
C VAL A 21 3.00 7.12 1.96
N ASN A 22 2.91 5.82 2.21
CA ASN A 22 1.89 5.23 3.05
C ASN A 22 2.53 4.45 4.19
N ASN A 23 1.99 4.65 5.40
CA ASN A 23 2.40 3.90 6.58
C ASN A 23 1.13 3.46 7.30
N ASN A 24 0.77 2.20 7.15
CA ASN A 24 -0.49 1.67 7.64
C ASN A 24 -0.25 0.52 8.61
N LYS A 25 -1.07 0.50 9.67
CA LYS A 25 -0.95 -0.48 10.72
C LYS A 25 -2.32 -1.05 11.08
N ALA A 26 -2.36 -2.37 11.27
CA ALA A 26 -3.47 -3.09 11.89
C ALA A 26 -2.90 -3.95 13.00
N ILE A 27 -3.04 -3.50 14.24
CA ILE A 27 -2.43 -4.16 15.40
C ILE A 27 -3.53 -4.53 16.40
N VAL A 28 -3.55 -5.79 16.78
CA VAL A 28 -4.37 -6.32 17.87
C VAL A 28 -3.43 -6.95 18.89
N THR A 29 -3.55 -6.51 20.14
CA THR A 29 -2.76 -7.07 21.26
C THR A 29 -3.68 -7.37 22.42
N ALA A 30 -3.64 -8.59 22.90
CA ALA A 30 -4.29 -9.02 24.13
C ALA A 30 -3.20 -9.15 25.21
N GLY A 31 -3.21 -8.26 26.22
CA GLY A 31 -2.29 -8.34 27.35
C GLY A 31 -0.86 -7.90 27.07
N GLU A 32 -0.63 -6.73 26.51
CA GLU A 32 0.72 -6.24 26.18
C GLU A 32 1.59 -5.96 27.43
N THR A 33 1.03 -5.22 28.37
CA THR A 33 1.73 -4.80 29.60
C THR A 33 1.19 -5.47 30.85
N THR A 34 -0.05 -5.89 30.82
CA THR A 34 -0.74 -6.55 31.94
C THR A 34 -1.38 -7.83 31.42
N PRO A 35 -1.19 -8.96 32.13
CA PRO A 35 -1.84 -10.20 31.75
C PRO A 35 -3.37 -10.04 31.68
N VAL A 36 -3.97 -10.63 30.66
CA VAL A 36 -5.43 -10.64 30.49
C VAL A 36 -5.96 -12.04 30.33
N THR A 37 -7.21 -12.23 30.72
CA THR A 37 -7.94 -13.46 30.39
C THR A 37 -8.92 -13.14 29.26
N VAL A 38 -8.79 -13.87 28.16
CA VAL A 38 -9.72 -13.80 27.04
C VAL A 38 -10.53 -15.10 27.04
N GLU A 39 -11.85 -14.96 27.12
CA GLU A 39 -12.73 -16.12 27.23
C GLU A 39 -13.80 -16.12 26.13
N GLY A 40 -14.00 -17.26 25.50
CA GLY A 40 -15.05 -17.50 24.53
C GLY A 40 -15.61 -18.91 24.70
N LYS A 41 -16.92 -19.06 24.63
CA LYS A 41 -17.58 -20.35 24.86
C LYS A 41 -17.17 -21.41 23.84
N ASP A 42 -17.24 -21.06 22.56
CA ASP A 42 -17.00 -22.01 21.47
C ASP A 42 -15.68 -21.69 20.75
N LYS A 43 -15.38 -20.40 20.53
CA LYS A 43 -14.20 -19.96 19.79
C LYS A 43 -13.68 -18.61 20.30
N VAL A 44 -12.37 -18.46 20.33
CA VAL A 44 -11.66 -17.19 20.53
C VAL A 44 -10.88 -16.85 19.27
N ILE A 45 -11.14 -15.68 18.70
CA ILE A 45 -10.44 -15.17 17.52
C ILE A 45 -9.73 -13.89 17.89
N ILE A 46 -8.41 -13.86 17.72
CA ILE A 46 -7.57 -12.65 17.83
C ILE A 46 -6.98 -12.39 16.45
N ALA A 47 -7.59 -11.45 15.71
CA ALA A 47 -7.27 -11.26 14.31
C ALA A 47 -7.02 -9.79 13.98
N SER A 48 -5.99 -9.54 13.19
CA SER A 48 -5.76 -8.26 12.53
C SER A 48 -5.75 -8.44 11.01
N GLU A 49 -6.41 -7.53 10.32
CA GLU A 49 -6.42 -7.53 8.87
C GLU A 49 -6.20 -6.10 8.36
N LEU A 50 -5.24 -5.95 7.45
CA LEU A 50 -5.00 -4.74 6.71
C LEU A 50 -5.45 -4.95 5.27
N SER A 51 -6.32 -4.07 4.79
CA SER A 51 -6.75 -4.04 3.40
C SER A 51 -6.72 -2.59 2.92
N GLN A 52 -5.96 -2.34 1.87
CA GLN A 52 -5.83 -1.02 1.27
C GLN A 52 -6.36 -1.05 -0.15
N ASN A 53 -7.39 -0.27 -0.40
CA ASN A 53 -8.07 -0.22 -1.68
C ASN A 53 -8.18 1.23 -2.16
N MET A 54 -7.94 1.46 -3.44
CA MET A 54 -8.31 2.71 -4.11
C MET A 54 -9.70 2.58 -4.74
N ASP A 55 -10.49 3.65 -4.65
CA ASP A 55 -11.78 3.75 -5.35
C ASP A 55 -11.59 4.14 -6.83
N GLY A 56 -12.63 3.91 -7.64
CA GLY A 56 -12.65 4.26 -9.05
C GLY A 56 -12.00 3.23 -9.98
N LYS A 57 -11.38 3.70 -11.06
CA LYS A 57 -10.77 2.83 -12.10
C LYS A 57 -9.69 1.88 -11.58
N TYR A 58 -9.10 2.22 -10.45
CA TYR A 58 -8.02 1.47 -9.81
C TYR A 58 -8.46 0.82 -8.51
N LYS A 59 -9.74 0.52 -8.41
CA LYS A 59 -10.32 -0.15 -7.23
C LYS A 59 -9.54 -1.40 -6.85
N GLY A 60 -9.22 -1.51 -5.57
CA GLY A 60 -8.49 -2.64 -5.01
C GLY A 60 -6.97 -2.50 -5.00
N TYR A 61 -6.42 -1.32 -5.34
CA TYR A 61 -4.97 -1.09 -5.29
C TYR A 61 -4.65 0.22 -4.56
N LEU A 62 -3.60 0.20 -3.77
CA LEU A 62 -2.95 1.40 -3.28
C LEU A 62 -1.88 1.82 -4.30
N GLY A 63 -1.88 3.09 -4.72
CA GLY A 63 -0.99 3.46 -5.79
C GLY A 63 -0.60 4.92 -5.88
N ALA A 64 0.28 5.20 -6.83
CA ALA A 64 0.65 6.52 -7.27
C ALA A 64 0.56 6.59 -8.80
N GLN A 65 0.10 7.72 -9.32
CA GLN A 65 0.01 7.93 -10.76
C GLN A 65 0.55 9.30 -11.15
N ALA A 66 1.47 9.31 -12.09
CA ALA A 66 1.98 10.51 -12.72
C ALA A 66 1.75 10.47 -14.23
N LEU A 67 1.20 11.56 -14.77
CA LEU A 67 1.01 11.74 -16.21
C LEU A 67 1.60 13.07 -16.62
N ALA A 68 2.29 13.09 -17.75
CA ALA A 68 2.78 14.30 -18.37
C ALA A 68 2.46 14.28 -19.88
N GLY A 69 2.06 15.41 -20.40
CA GLY A 69 1.79 15.57 -21.84
C GLY A 69 2.38 16.87 -22.36
N SER A 70 3.06 16.79 -23.49
CA SER A 70 3.56 17.95 -24.22
C SER A 70 2.98 17.94 -25.63
N VAL A 71 2.33 19.04 -26.01
CA VAL A 71 1.81 19.24 -27.37
C VAL A 71 2.43 20.53 -27.91
N THR A 72 3.01 20.45 -29.09
CA THR A 72 3.58 21.62 -29.75
C THR A 72 3.24 21.65 -31.22
N GLY A 73 2.88 22.85 -31.73
CA GLY A 73 2.65 23.11 -33.13
C GLY A 73 3.78 23.88 -33.80
N THR A 74 4.69 24.47 -33.05
CA THR A 74 5.72 25.39 -33.56
C THR A 74 7.15 25.08 -33.09
N ALA A 75 7.32 24.24 -32.07
CA ALA A 75 8.63 23.86 -31.61
C ALA A 75 9.22 22.69 -32.41
N ASP A 76 10.54 22.66 -32.56
CA ASP A 76 11.23 21.57 -33.26
C ASP A 76 11.13 20.23 -32.49
N ALA A 77 11.02 20.29 -31.16
CA ALA A 77 10.89 19.08 -30.34
C ALA A 77 9.90 19.25 -29.19
N ALA A 78 9.16 18.19 -28.90
CA ALA A 78 8.29 18.04 -27.74
C ALA A 78 8.82 16.93 -26.84
N ILE A 79 9.03 17.22 -25.58
CA ILE A 79 9.53 16.26 -24.60
C ILE A 79 8.52 16.16 -23.44
N ALA A 80 8.13 14.96 -23.08
CA ALA A 80 7.29 14.71 -21.92
C ALA A 80 7.89 13.64 -21.03
N GLY A 81 7.91 13.88 -19.73
CA GLY A 81 8.41 12.91 -18.74
C GLY A 81 7.48 12.77 -17.56
N ALA A 82 7.32 11.54 -17.06
CA ALA A 82 6.57 11.30 -15.84
C ALA A 82 7.33 10.36 -14.89
N VAL A 83 7.35 10.71 -13.62
CA VAL A 83 7.94 9.89 -12.56
C VAL A 83 6.86 9.63 -11.51
N SER A 84 6.65 8.37 -11.17
CA SER A 84 5.73 7.97 -10.12
C SER A 84 6.44 7.07 -9.12
N VAL A 85 6.39 7.44 -7.85
CA VAL A 85 7.02 6.71 -6.76
C VAL A 85 5.99 6.37 -5.71
N LEU A 86 5.93 5.11 -5.31
CA LEU A 86 5.14 4.63 -4.19
C LEU A 86 6.06 4.03 -3.14
N VAL A 87 6.01 4.57 -1.94
CA VAL A 87 6.61 3.97 -0.75
C VAL A 87 5.48 3.50 0.14
N SER A 88 5.41 2.21 0.40
CA SER A 88 4.38 1.60 1.26
C SER A 88 5.03 0.83 2.39
N ARG A 89 4.63 1.15 3.61
CA ARG A 89 4.96 0.37 4.80
C ARG A 89 3.68 -0.15 5.40
N ALA A 90 3.58 -1.46 5.60
CA ALA A 90 2.44 -2.09 6.22
C ALA A 90 2.89 -2.95 7.40
N GLU A 91 2.20 -2.80 8.53
CA GLU A 91 2.41 -3.63 9.71
C GLU A 91 1.06 -4.23 10.13
N THR A 92 0.97 -5.56 10.12
CA THR A 92 -0.21 -6.28 10.57
C THR A 92 0.23 -7.24 11.66
N ARG A 93 -0.27 -7.02 12.88
CA ARG A 93 0.18 -7.80 14.02
C ARG A 93 -0.99 -8.22 14.90
N SER A 94 -1.03 -9.51 15.26
CA SER A 94 -1.89 -10.07 16.27
C SER A 94 -1.03 -10.75 17.33
N THR A 95 -1.07 -10.25 18.55
CA THR A 95 -0.19 -10.70 19.64
C THR A 95 -0.98 -11.03 20.90
N VAL A 96 -0.66 -12.14 21.53
CA VAL A 96 -1.06 -12.43 22.90
C VAL A 96 0.13 -12.21 23.80
N GLY A 97 0.00 -11.29 24.74
CA GLY A 97 1.07 -10.88 25.64
C GLY A 97 1.37 -11.90 26.72
N ASN A 98 2.50 -11.69 27.39
CA ASN A 98 3.05 -12.60 28.40
C ASN A 98 2.07 -12.89 29.55
N SER A 99 2.07 -14.13 29.98
CA SER A 99 1.28 -14.61 31.13
C SER A 99 -0.23 -14.43 31.01
N SER A 100 -0.73 -14.14 29.82
CA SER A 100 -2.16 -14.07 29.54
C SER A 100 -2.78 -15.46 29.45
N GLU A 101 -4.08 -15.53 29.63
CA GLU A 101 -4.84 -16.78 29.56
C GLU A 101 -5.90 -16.68 28.47
N ILE A 102 -5.99 -17.71 27.62
CA ILE A 102 -7.04 -17.83 26.60
C ILE A 102 -7.86 -19.07 26.92
N ARG A 103 -9.16 -18.88 27.07
CA ARG A 103 -10.13 -19.96 27.34
C ARG A 103 -11.14 -20.04 26.22
N GLY A 104 -11.23 -21.19 25.56
CA GLY A 104 -12.20 -21.41 24.49
C GLY A 104 -12.15 -22.81 23.89
N GLY A 105 -13.15 -23.20 23.12
CA GLY A 105 -13.12 -24.46 22.39
C GLY A 105 -12.04 -24.43 21.31
N ASP A 106 -12.09 -23.43 20.44
CA ASP A 106 -11.06 -23.19 19.43
C ASP A 106 -10.37 -21.84 19.68
N VAL A 107 -9.06 -21.76 19.44
CA VAL A 107 -8.30 -20.53 19.51
C VAL A 107 -7.64 -20.25 18.16
N GLU A 108 -7.95 -19.09 17.59
CA GLU A 108 -7.40 -18.65 16.32
C GLU A 108 -6.71 -17.29 16.49
N ILE A 109 -5.42 -17.21 16.15
CA ILE A 109 -4.63 -15.97 16.17
C ILE A 109 -4.11 -15.74 14.76
N THR A 110 -4.58 -14.68 14.09
CA THR A 110 -4.24 -14.43 12.70
C THR A 110 -3.87 -12.98 12.44
N ALA A 111 -2.92 -12.78 11.54
CA ALA A 111 -2.57 -11.49 10.97
C ALA A 111 -2.61 -11.62 9.44
N LYS A 112 -3.30 -10.71 8.74
CA LYS A 112 -3.45 -10.78 7.30
C LYS A 112 -3.25 -9.40 6.67
N ASP A 113 -2.44 -9.32 5.63
CA ASP A 113 -2.34 -8.15 4.76
C ASP A 113 -2.85 -8.50 3.36
N LYS A 114 -3.91 -7.81 2.95
CA LYS A 114 -4.55 -7.94 1.64
C LYS A 114 -4.30 -6.74 0.75
N SER A 115 -3.34 -5.90 1.09
CA SER A 115 -3.03 -4.69 0.33
C SER A 115 -2.48 -5.03 -1.06
N LYS A 116 -2.93 -4.26 -2.05
CA LYS A 116 -2.45 -4.35 -3.43
C LYS A 116 -1.83 -3.02 -3.82
N LEU A 117 -0.61 -3.07 -4.35
CA LEU A 117 0.15 -1.91 -4.75
C LEU A 117 0.17 -1.77 -6.28
N ALA A 118 -0.04 -0.56 -6.79
CA ALA A 118 0.08 -0.27 -8.21
C ALA A 118 0.68 1.12 -8.42
N VAL A 119 1.59 1.26 -9.37
CA VAL A 119 2.18 2.54 -9.76
C VAL A 119 2.10 2.68 -11.27
N ARG A 120 1.77 3.89 -11.71
CA ARG A 120 1.70 4.22 -13.13
C ARG A 120 2.40 5.53 -13.38
N ALA A 121 3.21 5.56 -14.42
CA ALA A 121 3.79 6.76 -14.97
C ALA A 121 3.57 6.75 -16.49
N GLY A 122 3.15 7.88 -17.07
CA GLY A 122 2.93 8.01 -18.49
C GLY A 122 3.38 9.39 -18.98
N GLY A 123 4.29 9.42 -19.95
CA GLY A 123 4.67 10.63 -20.68
C GLY A 123 4.25 10.45 -22.15
N TYR A 124 3.51 11.44 -22.69
CA TYR A 124 3.23 11.48 -24.11
C TYR A 124 3.59 12.85 -24.69
N SER A 125 4.12 12.85 -25.89
CA SER A 125 4.42 14.07 -26.61
C SER A 125 3.84 13.99 -28.01
N VAL A 126 3.20 15.09 -28.44
CA VAL A 126 2.62 15.24 -29.77
C VAL A 126 3.27 16.44 -30.46
N ALA A 127 3.87 16.17 -31.60
CA ALA A 127 4.44 17.18 -32.47
C ALA A 127 3.54 17.32 -33.68
N THR A 128 2.98 18.53 -33.93
CA THR A 128 2.09 18.84 -35.05
C THR A 128 2.69 19.95 -35.89
N ARG A 129 2.43 19.92 -37.21
CA ARG A 129 2.70 21.00 -38.18
C ARG A 129 4.11 21.63 -38.08
N GLY A 130 5.15 20.83 -38.32
CA GLY A 130 6.52 21.34 -38.43
C GLY A 130 7.45 20.97 -37.24
N ALA A 131 6.91 20.43 -36.21
CA ALA A 131 7.76 19.79 -35.15
C ALA A 131 8.35 18.48 -35.67
N LYS A 132 9.63 18.29 -35.42
CA LYS A 132 10.40 17.18 -35.99
C LYS A 132 10.46 15.93 -35.11
N VAL A 133 10.38 16.11 -33.80
CA VAL A 133 10.59 15.03 -32.82
C VAL A 133 9.67 15.17 -31.62
N GLY A 134 9.01 14.08 -31.24
CA GLY A 134 8.30 13.94 -29.97
C GLY A 134 8.90 12.79 -29.15
N VAL A 135 9.33 13.08 -27.92
CA VAL A 135 9.90 12.09 -27.00
C VAL A 135 9.08 12.02 -25.71
N GLY A 136 8.60 10.83 -25.38
CA GLY A 136 7.94 10.54 -24.11
C GLY A 136 8.76 9.55 -23.31
N ALA A 137 9.04 9.86 -22.04
CA ALA A 137 9.71 8.96 -21.11
C ALA A 137 8.93 8.88 -19.80
N SER A 138 8.88 7.69 -19.18
CA SER A 138 8.23 7.54 -17.89
C SER A 138 8.93 6.50 -17.03
N TYR A 139 8.90 6.74 -15.73
CA TYR A 139 9.50 5.87 -14.73
C TYR A 139 8.52 5.64 -13.59
N ALA A 140 8.30 4.37 -13.23
CA ALA A 140 7.43 3.98 -12.13
C ALA A 140 8.21 3.11 -11.15
N PHE A 141 8.17 3.45 -9.87
CA PHE A 141 8.93 2.76 -8.84
C PHE A 141 8.04 2.45 -7.62
N ILE A 142 8.12 1.22 -7.12
CA ILE A 142 7.47 0.77 -5.89
C ILE A 142 8.53 0.31 -4.90
N TYR A 143 8.48 0.85 -3.70
CA TYR A 143 9.19 0.33 -2.53
C TYR A 143 8.14 -0.13 -1.51
N GLY A 144 8.01 -1.45 -1.33
CA GLY A 144 7.08 -2.06 -0.38
C GLY A 144 7.83 -2.77 0.75
N TYR A 145 7.44 -2.48 1.98
CA TYR A 145 7.90 -3.20 3.18
C TYR A 145 6.67 -3.62 3.98
N ASN A 146 6.45 -4.94 4.09
CA ASN A 146 5.33 -5.49 4.84
C ASN A 146 5.84 -6.38 5.96
N GLN A 147 5.31 -6.15 7.16
CA GLN A 147 5.53 -7.00 8.32
C GLN A 147 4.20 -7.61 8.74
N ILE A 148 4.11 -8.94 8.73
CA ILE A 148 2.93 -9.68 9.15
C ILE A 148 3.36 -10.62 10.25
N LEU A 149 2.73 -10.50 11.44
CA LEU A 149 3.12 -11.25 12.62
C LEU A 149 1.88 -11.70 13.39
N ALA A 150 1.71 -13.01 13.55
CA ALA A 150 0.81 -13.60 14.52
C ALA A 150 1.65 -14.33 15.57
N GLN A 151 1.59 -13.89 16.83
CA GLN A 151 2.50 -14.35 17.87
C GLN A 151 1.80 -14.57 19.20
N ILE A 152 2.18 -15.63 19.87
CA ILE A 152 1.90 -15.90 21.27
C ILE A 152 3.23 -15.72 22.02
N MET A 153 3.23 -14.86 23.03
CA MET A 153 4.41 -14.62 23.85
C MET A 153 4.55 -15.67 24.96
N ASP A 154 5.56 -15.50 25.81
CA ASP A 154 5.91 -16.49 26.83
C ASP A 154 4.85 -16.63 27.92
N ASN A 155 4.77 -17.84 28.49
CA ASN A 155 3.88 -18.16 29.61
C ASN A 155 2.38 -17.93 29.35
N VAL A 156 1.94 -17.89 28.10
CA VAL A 156 0.51 -17.85 27.77
C VAL A 156 -0.11 -19.22 28.04
N LYS A 157 -1.22 -19.24 28.76
CA LYS A 157 -2.00 -20.44 29.02
C LYS A 157 -3.17 -20.53 28.05
N THR A 158 -3.30 -21.64 27.36
CA THR A 158 -4.48 -21.93 26.52
C THR A 158 -5.26 -23.07 27.14
N VAL A 159 -6.51 -22.81 27.47
CA VAL A 159 -7.44 -23.81 28.05
C VAL A 159 -8.52 -24.09 27.02
N SER A 160 -8.52 -25.32 26.51
CA SER A 160 -9.57 -25.81 25.61
C SER A 160 -10.59 -26.62 26.41
N TYR A 161 -11.87 -26.29 26.27
CA TYR A 161 -12.94 -27.07 26.86
C TYR A 161 -13.39 -28.14 25.87
N THR A 162 -13.00 -29.38 26.09
CA THR A 162 -13.62 -30.52 25.46
C THR A 162 -14.88 -30.90 26.26
N HIS A 163 -16.06 -30.68 25.75
CA HIS A 163 -17.28 -31.26 26.30
C HIS A 163 -17.26 -32.77 26.07
N LEU A 164 -16.90 -33.55 27.10
CA LEU A 164 -17.24 -34.95 27.15
C LEU A 164 -18.72 -35.03 27.53
N THR A 165 -19.63 -35.25 26.60
CA THR A 165 -20.98 -35.76 26.88
C THR A 165 -20.88 -37.27 27.11
N LEU A 166 -21.05 -37.68 28.37
CA LEU A 166 -21.31 -39.08 28.75
C LEU A 166 -22.71 -39.44 28.42
#